data_06602e95b8933fa1811b6ef8e1e09a91
#
_entry.id   06602e95b8933fa1811b6ef8e1e09a91
#
_cell.length_a   1.000
_cell.length_b   1.000
_cell.length_c   1.000
_cell.angle_alpha   90.00
_cell.angle_beta   90.00
_cell.angle_gamma   90.00
#
_symmetry.space_group_name_H-M   'P 1'
#
loop_
_entity.id
_entity.type
_entity.pdbx_description
1 polymer ?
#
loop_
_entity_poly.entity_id
_entity_poly.type
_entity_poly.pdbx_seq_one_letter_code
_entity_poly.pdbx_strand_id
1 'polypeptide(L)'
;MNIFFDVDETIVGYDGSLRPLVHETFKVLVEDGHHIYIWSGVRTPEMVRNEVVERHGLATYVTDCFQKPRFDYQAQWQHSGVGVQPDFIVDDYPEIVEAFGGMLIKPYARAQPDSELERVYLAIKAAADG
;
A
#
# COMPACT_ATOMS: atom_id res chain seq x y z
N MET A 1 -4.03 -1.99 -12.86
CA MET A 1 -3.22 -0.85 -12.35
C MET A 1 -2.12 -1.35 -11.41
N ASN A 2 -1.10 -0.54 -11.25
CA ASN A 2 -0.07 -0.74 -10.25
C ASN A 2 -0.48 0.02 -8.98
N ILE A 3 -0.80 -0.70 -7.92
CA ILE A 3 -1.34 -0.14 -6.68
C ILE A 3 -0.29 -0.26 -5.59
N PHE A 4 0.05 0.86 -4.96
CA PHE A 4 1.07 0.91 -3.91
C PHE A 4 0.41 1.16 -2.56
N PHE A 5 0.71 0.30 -1.60
CA PHE A 5 0.25 0.44 -0.22
C PHE A 5 1.41 0.80 0.69
N ASP A 6 1.21 1.81 1.52
CA ASP A 6 2.09 2.09 2.66
C ASP A 6 1.97 0.98 3.70
N VAL A 7 2.90 0.90 4.63
CA VAL A 7 2.94 -0.14 5.66
C VAL A 7 2.33 0.36 6.97
N ASP A 8 3.08 1.20 7.70
CA ASP A 8 2.69 1.59 9.05
C ASP A 8 1.42 2.43 9.03
N GLU A 9 0.46 2.03 9.85
CA GLU A 9 -0.87 2.65 9.99
C GLU A 9 -1.75 2.54 8.74
N THR A 10 -1.27 1.92 7.68
CA THR A 10 -2.07 1.65 6.47
C THR A 10 -2.51 0.19 6.42
N ILE A 11 -1.57 -0.76 6.52
CA ILE A 11 -1.89 -2.19 6.53
C ILE A 11 -1.52 -2.89 7.83
N VAL A 12 -0.63 -2.31 8.65
CA VAL A 12 -0.29 -2.84 9.98
C VAL A 12 -0.32 -1.72 11.01
N GLY A 13 -0.74 -2.04 12.23
CA GLY A 13 -0.71 -1.12 13.36
C GLY A 13 0.65 -1.11 14.07
N TYR A 14 0.80 -0.23 15.05
CA TYR A 14 2.01 -0.16 15.89
C TYR A 14 2.23 -1.44 16.69
N ASP A 15 1.16 -2.17 17.00
CA ASP A 15 1.22 -3.44 17.73
C ASP A 15 1.57 -4.63 16.82
N GLY A 16 1.83 -4.38 15.55
CA GLY A 16 2.14 -5.41 14.57
C GLY A 16 0.93 -6.14 14.01
N SER A 17 -0.29 -5.79 14.44
CA SER A 17 -1.50 -6.42 13.94
C SER A 17 -1.79 -6.02 12.50
N LEU A 18 -2.25 -6.99 11.71
CA LEU A 18 -2.69 -6.72 10.34
C LEU A 18 -4.06 -6.04 10.37
N ARG A 19 -4.21 -4.99 9.58
CA ARG A 19 -5.49 -4.29 9.44
C ARG A 19 -6.56 -5.26 8.94
N PRO A 20 -7.79 -5.19 9.46
CA PRO A 20 -8.88 -6.01 8.95
C PRO A 20 -9.08 -5.85 7.44
N LEU A 21 -9.41 -6.93 6.77
CA LEU A 21 -9.72 -6.99 5.35
C LEU A 21 -8.52 -6.89 4.39
N VAL A 22 -7.28 -6.85 4.89
CA VAL A 22 -6.11 -6.80 4.00
C VAL A 22 -6.07 -8.03 3.09
N HIS A 23 -6.21 -9.23 3.64
CA HIS A 23 -6.19 -10.46 2.83
C HIS A 23 -7.28 -10.45 1.76
N GLU A 24 -8.50 -10.16 2.18
CA GLU A 24 -9.68 -10.17 1.30
C GLU A 24 -9.55 -9.12 0.20
N THR A 25 -9.09 -7.93 0.56
CA THR A 25 -8.92 -6.83 -0.40
C THR A 25 -7.81 -7.13 -1.40
N PHE A 26 -6.66 -7.60 -0.92
CA PHE A 26 -5.54 -7.95 -1.80
C PHE A 26 -5.94 -9.06 -2.77
N LYS A 27 -6.63 -10.08 -2.28
CA LYS A 27 -7.10 -11.18 -3.12
C LYS A 27 -7.98 -10.69 -4.26
N VAL A 28 -8.98 -9.87 -3.95
CA VAL A 28 -9.92 -9.36 -4.94
C VAL A 28 -9.21 -8.44 -5.95
N LEU A 29 -8.29 -7.59 -5.48
CA LEU A 29 -7.53 -6.72 -6.38
C LEU A 29 -6.69 -7.51 -7.37
N VAL A 30 -6.03 -8.58 -6.92
CA VAL A 30 -5.26 -9.45 -7.81
C VAL A 30 -6.18 -10.17 -8.80
N GLU A 31 -7.32 -10.67 -8.32
CA GLU A 31 -8.31 -11.30 -9.21
C GLU A 31 -8.84 -10.32 -10.27
N ASP A 32 -8.93 -9.03 -9.92
CA ASP A 32 -9.33 -7.97 -10.86
C ASP A 32 -8.22 -7.58 -11.84
N GLY A 33 -7.05 -8.20 -11.74
CA GLY A 33 -5.93 -7.96 -12.66
C GLY A 33 -4.95 -6.88 -12.23
N HIS A 34 -5.04 -6.39 -11.01
CA HIS A 34 -4.11 -5.38 -10.49
C HIS A 34 -2.82 -6.02 -9.94
N HIS A 35 -1.76 -5.22 -9.91
CA HIS A 35 -0.51 -5.60 -9.28
C HIS A 35 -0.35 -4.80 -7.99
N ILE A 36 -0.02 -5.49 -6.89
CA ILE A 36 0.11 -4.88 -5.58
C ILE A 36 1.58 -4.76 -5.20
N TYR A 37 1.98 -3.55 -4.83
CA TYR A 37 3.31 -3.23 -4.34
C TYR A 37 3.18 -2.65 -2.94
N ILE A 38 4.14 -2.95 -2.09
CA ILE A 38 4.18 -2.43 -0.72
C ILE A 38 5.48 -1.66 -0.56
N TRP A 39 5.42 -0.48 0.00
CA TRP A 39 6.60 0.31 0.27
C TRP A 39 6.53 1.04 1.61
N SER A 40 7.70 1.40 2.13
CA SER A 40 7.83 2.11 3.40
C SER A 40 8.96 3.12 3.31
N GLY A 41 8.79 4.25 3.98
CA GLY A 41 9.84 5.26 4.10
C GLY A 41 10.82 4.96 5.22
N VAL A 42 10.43 4.12 6.20
CA VAL A 42 11.24 3.84 7.39
C VAL A 42 11.75 2.40 7.46
N ARG A 43 11.07 1.45 6.80
CA ARG A 43 11.50 0.05 6.74
C ARG A 43 12.19 -0.20 5.40
N THR A 44 13.25 -1.00 5.39
CA THR A 44 13.86 -1.44 4.14
C THR A 44 12.92 -2.39 3.40
N PRO A 45 13.05 -2.54 2.07
CA PRO A 45 12.26 -3.54 1.33
C PRO A 45 12.38 -4.95 1.90
N GLU A 46 13.58 -5.33 2.37
CA GLU A 46 13.78 -6.63 2.99
C GLU A 46 13.00 -6.77 4.29
N MET A 47 13.00 -5.74 5.14
CA MET A 47 12.21 -5.72 6.38
C MET A 47 10.72 -5.82 6.08
N VAL A 48 10.23 -5.08 5.08
CA VAL A 48 8.83 -5.15 4.66
C VAL A 48 8.48 -6.57 4.23
N ARG A 49 9.32 -7.19 3.42
CA ARG A 49 9.09 -8.55 2.96
C ARG A 49 9.01 -9.54 4.12
N ASN A 50 9.96 -9.48 5.04
CA ASN A 50 10.03 -10.42 6.14
C ASN A 50 8.99 -10.14 7.24
N GLU A 51 8.87 -8.90 7.66
CA GLU A 51 8.06 -8.52 8.82
C GLU A 51 6.59 -8.28 8.51
N VAL A 52 6.25 -8.04 7.24
CA VAL A 52 4.88 -7.74 6.82
C VAL A 52 4.36 -8.81 5.87
N VAL A 53 5.02 -8.96 4.71
CA VAL A 53 4.52 -9.85 3.65
C VAL A 53 4.55 -11.31 4.09
N GLU A 54 5.71 -11.81 4.53
CA GLU A 54 5.85 -13.21 4.96
C GLU A 54 5.11 -13.46 6.27
N ARG A 55 5.29 -12.56 7.24
CA ARG A 55 4.67 -12.73 8.56
C ARG A 55 3.15 -12.84 8.49
N HIS A 56 2.51 -12.07 7.62
CA HIS A 56 1.06 -12.04 7.52
C HIS A 56 0.50 -12.85 6.34
N GLY A 57 1.36 -13.65 5.68
CA GLY A 57 0.91 -14.53 4.60
C GLY A 57 0.44 -13.81 3.35
N LEU A 58 1.03 -12.68 3.01
CA LEU A 58 0.62 -11.85 1.88
C LEU A 58 1.41 -12.11 0.59
N ALA A 59 2.39 -13.01 0.63
CA ALA A 59 3.31 -13.24 -0.49
C ALA A 59 2.62 -13.61 -1.80
N THR A 60 1.48 -14.31 -1.72
CA THR A 60 0.72 -14.71 -2.91
C THR A 60 0.16 -13.51 -3.67
N TYR A 61 -0.09 -12.40 -2.98
CA TYR A 61 -0.75 -11.22 -3.56
C TYR A 61 0.22 -10.10 -3.94
N VAL A 62 1.37 -10.02 -3.26
CA VAL A 62 2.30 -8.90 -3.41
C VAL A 62 3.30 -9.17 -4.51
N THR A 63 3.37 -8.27 -5.49
CA THR A 63 4.32 -8.39 -6.61
C THR A 63 5.73 -8.05 -6.18
N ASP A 64 5.91 -6.95 -5.46
CA ASP A 64 7.25 -6.55 -4.98
C ASP A 64 7.15 -5.52 -3.85
N CYS A 65 8.28 -5.28 -3.18
CA CYS A 65 8.41 -4.32 -2.10
C CYS A 65 9.51 -3.31 -2.47
N PHE A 66 9.26 -2.02 -2.17
CA PHE A 66 10.19 -0.95 -2.51
C PHE A 66 10.43 -0.02 -1.34
N GLN A 67 11.48 0.77 -1.43
CA GLN A 67 11.72 1.90 -0.54
C GLN A 67 10.90 3.09 -1.02
N LYS A 68 10.06 3.66 -0.14
CA LYS A 68 9.24 4.82 -0.48
C LYS A 68 10.11 6.09 -0.47
N PRO A 69 10.04 6.94 -1.51
CA PRO A 69 10.68 8.26 -1.46
C PRO A 69 10.10 9.09 -0.31
N ARG A 70 10.95 9.90 0.33
CA ARG A 70 10.54 10.64 1.54
C ARG A 70 9.98 12.03 1.26
N PHE A 71 10.42 12.64 0.17
CA PHE A 71 10.02 14.00 -0.19
C PHE A 71 10.30 14.23 -1.66
N ASP A 72 9.72 15.29 -2.21
CA ASP A 72 9.97 15.73 -3.58
C ASP A 72 9.77 14.57 -4.59
N TYR A 73 8.68 13.85 -4.44
CA TYR A 73 8.45 12.54 -5.05
C TYR A 73 8.67 12.52 -6.57
N GLN A 74 8.16 13.52 -7.27
CA GLN A 74 8.28 13.56 -8.73
C GLN A 74 9.69 13.91 -9.17
N ALA A 75 10.34 14.88 -8.52
CA ALA A 75 11.70 15.28 -8.85
C ALA A 75 12.71 14.18 -8.53
N GLN A 76 12.46 13.39 -7.46
CA GLN A 76 13.35 12.33 -7.00
C GLN A 76 13.04 10.98 -7.65
N TRP A 77 11.99 10.89 -8.47
CA TRP A 77 11.50 9.61 -8.96
C TRP A 77 12.56 8.77 -9.68
N GLN A 78 13.34 9.40 -10.57
CA GLN A 78 14.36 8.70 -11.33
C GLN A 78 15.48 8.12 -10.46
N HIS A 79 15.66 8.66 -9.26
CA HIS A 79 16.69 8.25 -8.31
C HIS A 79 16.13 7.40 -7.17
N SER A 80 14.83 7.12 -7.19
CA SER A 80 14.16 6.40 -6.09
C SER A 80 14.50 4.92 -6.04
N GLY A 81 14.94 4.34 -7.15
CA GLY A 81 15.13 2.90 -7.27
C GLY A 81 13.83 2.13 -7.48
N VAL A 82 12.67 2.82 -7.53
CA VAL A 82 11.39 2.18 -7.79
C VAL A 82 11.20 2.10 -9.30
N GLY A 83 11.26 0.88 -9.84
CA GLY A 83 11.19 0.65 -11.28
C GLY A 83 9.78 0.59 -11.84
N VAL A 84 8.75 0.80 -11.01
CA VAL A 84 7.33 0.69 -11.39
C VAL A 84 6.64 2.00 -11.04
N GLN A 85 5.94 2.58 -12.01
CA GLN A 85 5.18 3.82 -11.79
C GLN A 85 3.86 3.51 -11.08
N PRO A 86 3.57 4.15 -9.93
CA PRO A 86 2.28 3.98 -9.28
C PRO A 86 1.13 4.53 -10.12
N ASP A 87 0.05 3.77 -10.20
CA ASP A 87 -1.21 4.25 -10.78
C ASP A 87 -2.18 4.69 -9.67
N PHE A 88 -2.04 4.12 -8.47
CA PHE A 88 -2.91 4.43 -7.34
C PHE A 88 -2.14 4.19 -6.05
N ILE A 89 -2.12 5.20 -5.18
CA ILE A 89 -1.44 5.14 -3.88
C ILE A 89 -2.48 5.02 -2.77
N VAL A 90 -2.25 4.11 -1.82
CA VAL A 90 -3.04 4.02 -0.58
C VAL A 90 -2.08 4.31 0.57
N ASP A 91 -2.27 5.45 1.21
CA ASP A 91 -1.34 5.96 2.22
C ASP A 91 -2.09 6.84 3.21
N ASP A 92 -1.57 6.99 4.41
CA ASP A 92 -2.11 7.91 5.41
C ASP A 92 -1.43 9.29 5.38
N TYR A 93 -0.52 9.51 4.45
CA TYR A 93 0.25 10.75 4.29
C TYR A 93 -0.21 11.51 3.06
N PRO A 94 -0.80 12.72 3.23
CA PRO A 94 -1.44 13.43 2.12
C PRO A 94 -0.53 13.77 0.95
N GLU A 95 0.72 14.14 1.22
CA GLU A 95 1.62 14.64 0.18
C GLU A 95 1.92 13.61 -0.90
N ILE A 96 2.08 12.34 -0.52
CA ILE A 96 2.37 11.31 -1.52
C ILE A 96 1.12 10.97 -2.34
N VAL A 97 -0.04 11.01 -1.72
CA VAL A 97 -1.31 10.80 -2.43
C VAL A 97 -1.55 11.92 -3.43
N GLU A 98 -1.28 13.17 -3.05
CA GLU A 98 -1.38 14.30 -3.96
C GLU A 98 -0.40 14.20 -5.14
N ALA A 99 0.81 13.72 -4.88
CA ALA A 99 1.84 13.62 -5.92
C ALA A 99 1.53 12.58 -7.00
N PHE A 100 0.94 11.45 -6.63
CA PHE A 100 0.74 10.32 -7.54
C PHE A 100 -0.73 9.99 -7.81
N GLY A 101 -1.64 10.50 -6.99
CA GLY A 101 -3.05 10.11 -7.06
C GLY A 101 -3.35 8.85 -6.28
N GLY A 102 -4.57 8.75 -5.76
CA GLY A 102 -5.00 7.61 -4.99
C GLY A 102 -5.95 8.00 -3.87
N MET A 103 -5.86 7.31 -2.76
CA MET A 103 -6.74 7.51 -1.62
C MET A 103 -5.96 7.73 -0.33
N LEU A 104 -6.26 8.83 0.36
CA LEU A 104 -5.80 9.05 1.72
C LEU A 104 -6.63 8.16 2.64
N ILE A 105 -5.96 7.23 3.35
CA ILE A 105 -6.63 6.29 4.22
C ILE A 105 -6.58 6.77 5.67
N LYS A 106 -7.61 6.44 6.45
CA LYS A 106 -7.60 6.71 7.89
C LYS A 106 -6.58 5.80 8.57
N PRO A 107 -5.75 6.34 9.50
CA PRO A 107 -4.74 5.54 10.16
C PRO A 107 -5.32 4.38 10.96
N TYR A 108 -4.60 3.26 10.97
CA TYR A 108 -4.92 2.08 11.78
C TYR A 108 -3.76 1.88 12.77
N ALA A 109 -3.95 2.29 14.01
CA ALA A 109 -2.88 2.32 15.00
C ALA A 109 -2.68 1.00 15.73
N ARG A 110 -3.77 0.27 16.01
CA ARG A 110 -3.74 -0.97 16.80
C ARG A 110 -4.94 -1.85 16.44
N ALA A 111 -4.89 -3.12 16.89
CA ALA A 111 -5.96 -4.08 16.64
C ALA A 111 -7.32 -3.53 17.11
N GLN A 112 -8.24 -3.39 16.18
CA GLN A 112 -9.60 -2.89 16.41
C GLN A 112 -10.43 -3.19 15.17
N PRO A 113 -11.77 -3.17 15.29
CA PRO A 113 -12.64 -3.25 14.12
C PRO A 113 -12.34 -2.11 13.15
N ASP A 114 -12.27 -2.42 11.85
CA ASP A 114 -11.93 -1.44 10.84
C ASP A 114 -12.45 -1.94 9.48
N SER A 115 -13.14 -1.09 8.76
CA SER A 115 -13.68 -1.41 7.44
C SER A 115 -13.16 -0.48 6.34
N GLU A 116 -12.10 0.27 6.61
CA GLU A 116 -11.60 1.28 5.68
C GLU A 116 -11.17 0.68 4.34
N LEU A 117 -10.68 -0.57 4.33
CA LEU A 117 -10.27 -1.21 3.08
C LEU A 117 -11.44 -1.52 2.14
N GLU A 118 -12.68 -1.55 2.62
CA GLU A 118 -13.85 -1.59 1.74
C GLU A 118 -13.93 -0.32 0.89
N ARG A 119 -13.70 0.84 1.52
CA ARG A 119 -13.67 2.12 0.82
C ARG A 119 -12.52 2.18 -0.18
N VAL A 120 -11.36 1.65 0.21
CA VAL A 120 -10.20 1.58 -0.68
C VAL A 120 -10.52 0.75 -1.91
N TYR A 121 -11.12 -0.42 -1.74
CA TYR A 121 -11.49 -1.27 -2.87
C TYR A 121 -12.45 -0.56 -3.83
N LEU A 122 -13.48 0.10 -3.28
CA LEU A 122 -14.44 0.85 -4.11
C LEU A 122 -13.78 2.01 -4.85
N ALA A 123 -12.85 2.70 -4.21
CA ALA A 123 -12.12 3.80 -4.84
C ALA A 123 -11.23 3.30 -5.98
N ILE A 124 -10.55 2.17 -5.79
CA ILE A 124 -9.71 1.55 -6.82
C ILE A 124 -10.58 1.10 -8.00
N LYS A 125 -11.71 0.46 -7.70
CA LYS A 125 -12.64 0.02 -8.73
C LYS A 125 -13.15 1.19 -9.56
N ALA A 126 -13.54 2.28 -8.93
CA ALA A 126 -13.99 3.48 -9.61
C ALA A 126 -12.88 4.08 -10.50
N ALA A 127 -11.65 4.12 -9.99
CA ALA A 127 -10.51 4.63 -10.76
C ALA A 127 -10.18 3.74 -11.96
N ALA A 128 -10.30 2.43 -11.82
CA ALA A 128 -10.03 1.48 -12.90
C ALA A 128 -11.12 1.52 -13.98
N ASP A 129 -12.36 1.76 -13.60
CA ASP A 129 -13.51 1.82 -14.52
C ASP A 129 -13.63 3.20 -15.20
N GLY A 130 -13.06 4.22 -14.59
CA GLY A 130 -13.06 5.58 -15.10
C GLY A 130 -11.96 5.82 -16.08
#